data_6b552b5408a00753795d195bd3c2b57e
#
_entry.id   6b552b5408a00753795d195bd3c2b57e
#
_cell.length_a   1.000
_cell.length_b   1.000
_cell.length_c   1.000
_cell.angle_alpha   90.00
_cell.angle_beta   90.00
_cell.angle_gamma   90.00
#
_symmetry.space_group_name_H-M   'P 1'
#
loop_
_entity.id
_entity.type
_entity.pdbx_description
1 polymer ?
#
loop_
_entity_poly.entity_id
_entity_poly.type
_entity_poly.pdbx_seq_one_letter_code
_entity_poly.pdbx_strand_id
1 'polypeptide(L)'
;PIEHKAPYVCNNCPKSISCLFDKYLYNADYAHKEYCETLRKSRQGIDMTRDELAALDSLVSPLIRKGQPLAHILAHHAEEIPCGERTLYKYISAGYLTARNLDMRRTVRYRKRVRSVPTPKISYRKKEGHHYSDYLDFIAKNEGIRVVQMDTVEGNKGGKLLHTLLWPENNLMLAFLIETKEMKNTVATFDWLEETLGSEMFRELFPVILTDNGCEFADPELFEKGHDGKKRTREFYCESRHSEQKGELEKNHEYIRYAVSYTHL
;
A
#
# COMPACT_ATOMS: atom_id res chain seq x y z
N PRO A 1 34.18 -48.54 -28.55
CA PRO A 1 33.32 -47.40 -28.69
C PRO A 1 32.81 -46.96 -27.32
N ILE A 2 32.81 -45.66 -27.08
CA ILE A 2 32.40 -45.05 -25.80
C ILE A 2 30.91 -45.23 -25.53
N GLU A 3 30.13 -45.54 -26.55
CA GLU A 3 28.68 -45.80 -26.47
C GLU A 3 28.27 -46.88 -25.45
N HIS A 4 29.21 -47.77 -25.07
CA HIS A 4 28.94 -48.86 -24.13
C HIS A 4 29.68 -48.74 -22.80
N LYS A 5 30.37 -47.61 -22.53
CA LYS A 5 31.13 -47.42 -21.29
C LYS A 5 30.85 -46.04 -20.68
N ALA A 6 30.44 -46.00 -19.42
CA ALA A 6 30.31 -44.76 -18.68
C ALA A 6 31.62 -43.94 -18.74
N PRO A 7 31.54 -42.62 -18.90
CA PRO A 7 30.36 -41.76 -18.82
C PRO A 7 29.59 -41.53 -20.14
N TYR A 8 29.76 -42.34 -21.17
CA TYR A 8 29.09 -42.28 -22.48
C TYR A 8 29.31 -40.96 -23.26
N VAL A 9 30.37 -40.22 -22.95
CA VAL A 9 30.76 -38.94 -23.56
C VAL A 9 32.22 -38.93 -23.96
N CYS A 10 32.56 -38.11 -24.95
CA CYS A 10 33.90 -38.03 -25.51
C CYS A 10 34.85 -37.04 -24.85
N ASN A 11 34.42 -36.39 -23.73
CA ASN A 11 35.17 -35.29 -23.09
C ASN A 11 36.63 -35.62 -22.77
N ASN A 12 36.95 -36.84 -22.32
CA ASN A 12 38.32 -37.27 -21.97
C ASN A 12 38.73 -38.52 -22.75
N CYS A 13 38.21 -38.69 -23.96
CA CYS A 13 38.56 -39.84 -24.77
C CYS A 13 39.97 -39.68 -25.34
N PRO A 14 40.92 -40.60 -25.06
CA PRO A 14 42.31 -40.51 -25.56
C PRO A 14 42.40 -40.63 -27.09
N LYS A 15 41.37 -41.19 -27.74
CA LYS A 15 41.28 -41.33 -29.20
C LYS A 15 40.46 -40.21 -29.86
N SER A 16 40.14 -39.15 -29.15
CA SER A 16 39.27 -38.08 -29.66
C SER A 16 39.76 -37.43 -30.94
N ILE A 17 41.09 -37.37 -31.15
CA ILE A 17 41.71 -36.74 -32.34
C ILE A 17 41.60 -37.64 -33.57
N SER A 18 41.76 -38.94 -33.40
CA SER A 18 41.77 -39.93 -34.51
C SER A 18 40.45 -40.65 -34.73
N CYS A 19 39.42 -40.31 -33.96
CA CYS A 19 38.11 -40.91 -34.03
C CYS A 19 37.29 -40.33 -35.18
N LEU A 20 36.78 -41.21 -36.05
CA LEU A 20 35.96 -40.87 -37.20
C LEU A 20 34.45 -40.91 -36.90
N PHE A 21 34.06 -41.30 -35.68
CA PHE A 21 32.66 -41.33 -35.23
C PHE A 21 32.19 -39.97 -34.72
N ASP A 22 30.90 -39.73 -34.71
CA ASP A 22 30.28 -38.58 -34.08
C ASP A 22 30.69 -38.48 -32.61
N LYS A 23 31.02 -37.28 -32.18
CA LYS A 23 31.52 -37.02 -30.82
C LYS A 23 30.43 -36.46 -29.93
N TYR A 24 30.14 -37.14 -28.86
CA TYR A 24 29.21 -36.71 -27.84
C TYR A 24 29.98 -36.07 -26.69
N LEU A 25 29.81 -34.75 -26.54
CA LEU A 25 30.48 -33.96 -25.50
C LEU A 25 29.47 -33.56 -24.44
N TYR A 26 29.78 -33.80 -23.18
CA TYR A 26 29.03 -33.26 -22.07
C TYR A 26 29.47 -31.80 -21.79
N ASN A 27 28.53 -30.90 -21.81
CA ASN A 27 28.71 -29.50 -21.39
C ASN A 27 27.77 -29.24 -20.23
N ALA A 28 28.31 -28.89 -19.04
CA ALA A 28 27.56 -28.68 -17.83
C ALA A 28 26.57 -27.49 -17.94
N ASP A 29 27.00 -26.42 -18.60
CA ASP A 29 26.14 -25.25 -18.79
C ASP A 29 24.96 -25.55 -19.71
N TYR A 30 25.20 -26.27 -20.78
CA TYR A 30 24.15 -26.74 -21.69
C TYR A 30 23.16 -27.66 -20.98
N ALA A 31 23.66 -28.66 -20.25
CA ALA A 31 22.84 -29.61 -19.52
C ALA A 31 21.97 -28.88 -18.44
N HIS A 32 22.57 -27.91 -17.74
CA HIS A 32 21.86 -27.10 -16.77
C HIS A 32 20.76 -26.25 -17.43
N LYS A 33 21.07 -25.64 -18.58
CA LYS A 33 20.08 -24.84 -19.34
C LYS A 33 18.90 -25.71 -19.79
N GLU A 34 19.16 -26.88 -20.38
CA GLU A 34 18.14 -27.85 -20.79
C GLU A 34 17.29 -28.32 -19.60
N TYR A 35 17.92 -28.61 -18.47
CA TYR A 35 17.20 -28.94 -17.24
C TYR A 35 16.28 -27.82 -16.80
N CYS A 36 16.79 -26.59 -16.75
CA CYS A 36 15.98 -25.42 -16.38
C CYS A 36 14.83 -25.16 -17.36
N GLU A 37 15.08 -25.35 -18.67
CA GLU A 37 14.03 -25.21 -19.69
C GLU A 37 12.97 -26.31 -19.56
N THR A 38 13.36 -27.54 -19.30
CA THR A 38 12.44 -28.66 -19.06
C THR A 38 11.57 -28.39 -17.83
N LEU A 39 12.17 -27.95 -16.72
CA LEU A 39 11.40 -27.56 -15.53
C LEU A 39 10.44 -26.39 -15.79
N ARG A 40 10.87 -25.42 -16.60
CA ARG A 40 10.00 -24.29 -16.96
C ARG A 40 8.83 -24.73 -17.81
N LYS A 41 9.09 -25.55 -18.84
CA LYS A 41 8.07 -26.09 -19.76
C LYS A 41 7.07 -26.99 -19.02
N SER A 42 7.53 -27.86 -18.12
CA SER A 42 6.66 -28.75 -17.34
C SER A 42 5.74 -28.01 -16.34
N ARG A 43 6.12 -26.78 -15.98
CA ARG A 43 5.33 -25.92 -15.08
C ARG A 43 4.53 -24.84 -15.80
N GLN A 44 4.52 -24.85 -17.14
CA GLN A 44 3.70 -23.96 -17.95
C GLN A 44 2.28 -24.50 -18.06
N GLY A 45 1.31 -23.59 -18.06
CA GLY A 45 -0.09 -23.94 -18.24
C GLY A 45 -0.89 -23.91 -16.94
N ILE A 46 -2.02 -24.54 -16.99
CA ILE A 46 -3.01 -24.60 -15.92
C ILE A 46 -3.09 -26.06 -15.45
N ASP A 47 -2.95 -26.26 -14.15
CA ASP A 47 -3.12 -27.58 -13.52
C ASP A 47 -4.59 -27.76 -13.09
N MET A 48 -5.50 -27.59 -14.05
CA MET A 48 -6.96 -27.69 -13.88
C MET A 48 -7.60 -28.11 -15.19
N THR A 49 -8.72 -28.81 -15.08
CA THR A 49 -9.61 -29.10 -16.21
C THR A 49 -10.34 -27.82 -16.68
N ARG A 50 -10.91 -27.86 -17.85
CA ARG A 50 -11.67 -26.74 -18.42
C ARG A 50 -12.89 -26.37 -17.57
N ASP A 51 -13.55 -27.37 -17.01
CA ASP A 51 -14.76 -27.20 -16.20
C ASP A 51 -14.42 -26.61 -14.83
N GLU A 52 -13.33 -27.08 -14.21
CA GLU A 52 -12.82 -26.49 -12.96
C GLU A 52 -12.38 -25.04 -13.14
N LEU A 53 -11.74 -24.70 -14.26
CA LEU A 53 -11.36 -23.34 -14.56
C LEU A 53 -12.60 -22.44 -14.77
N ALA A 54 -13.64 -22.95 -15.44
CA ALA A 54 -14.88 -22.23 -15.64
C ALA A 54 -15.62 -21.99 -14.31
N ALA A 55 -15.64 -22.99 -13.42
CA ALA A 55 -16.20 -22.86 -12.09
C ALA A 55 -15.41 -21.81 -11.26
N LEU A 56 -14.07 -21.87 -11.29
CA LEU A 56 -13.20 -20.89 -10.63
C LEU A 56 -13.45 -19.47 -11.15
N ASP A 57 -13.57 -19.30 -12.47
CA ASP A 57 -13.82 -17.99 -13.08
C ASP A 57 -15.19 -17.44 -12.70
N SER A 58 -16.22 -18.27 -12.68
CA SER A 58 -17.57 -17.87 -12.30
C SER A 58 -17.69 -17.41 -10.85
N LEU A 59 -16.84 -17.95 -9.96
CA LEU A 59 -16.77 -17.56 -8.55
C LEU A 59 -15.90 -16.30 -8.35
N VAL A 60 -14.67 -16.32 -8.85
CA VAL A 60 -13.64 -15.33 -8.50
C VAL A 60 -13.81 -14.02 -9.27
N SER A 61 -14.11 -14.07 -10.57
CA SER A 61 -14.13 -12.88 -11.41
C SER A 61 -15.20 -11.85 -11.03
N PRO A 62 -16.45 -12.23 -10.68
CA PRO A 62 -17.44 -11.28 -10.20
C PRO A 62 -17.06 -10.61 -8.88
N LEU A 63 -16.39 -11.35 -7.97
CA LEU A 63 -15.96 -10.83 -6.68
C LEU A 63 -14.82 -9.81 -6.84
N ILE A 64 -13.86 -10.07 -7.74
CA ILE A 64 -12.81 -9.12 -8.09
C ILE A 64 -13.42 -7.83 -8.66
N ARG A 65 -14.38 -7.93 -9.61
CA ARG A 65 -15.06 -6.77 -10.19
C ARG A 65 -15.87 -5.96 -9.19
N LYS A 66 -16.34 -6.60 -8.10
CA LYS A 66 -16.93 -5.92 -6.93
C LYS A 66 -15.87 -5.24 -6.03
N GLY A 67 -14.59 -5.35 -6.36
CA GLY A 67 -13.49 -4.72 -5.63
C GLY A 67 -12.97 -5.53 -4.43
N GLN A 68 -13.31 -6.80 -4.29
CA GLN A 68 -12.79 -7.64 -3.22
C GLN A 68 -11.32 -8.02 -3.50
N PRO A 69 -10.42 -7.91 -2.52
CA PRO A 69 -9.04 -8.36 -2.67
C PRO A 69 -8.97 -9.89 -2.69
N LEU A 70 -7.99 -10.45 -3.44
CA LEU A 70 -7.84 -11.90 -3.59
C LEU A 70 -7.64 -12.62 -2.25
N ALA A 71 -6.90 -12.04 -1.33
CA ALA A 71 -6.71 -12.60 0.01
C ALA A 71 -8.05 -12.77 0.77
N HIS A 72 -8.98 -11.81 0.63
CA HIS A 72 -10.30 -11.90 1.23
C HIS A 72 -11.15 -12.98 0.55
N ILE A 73 -11.14 -13.06 -0.78
CA ILE A 73 -11.86 -14.09 -1.54
C ILE A 73 -11.37 -15.48 -1.11
N LEU A 74 -10.06 -15.69 -1.04
CA LEU A 74 -9.49 -16.97 -0.60
C LEU A 74 -9.84 -17.33 0.84
N ALA A 75 -9.88 -16.35 1.75
CA ALA A 75 -10.23 -16.59 3.13
C ALA A 75 -11.70 -17.08 3.30
N HIS A 76 -12.62 -16.62 2.45
CA HIS A 76 -14.04 -16.96 2.53
C HIS A 76 -14.44 -18.16 1.67
N HIS A 77 -13.66 -18.47 0.62
CA HIS A 77 -13.94 -19.53 -0.34
C HIS A 77 -12.79 -20.54 -0.44
N ALA A 78 -12.08 -20.79 0.68
CA ALA A 78 -10.91 -21.66 0.72
C ALA A 78 -11.21 -23.10 0.26
N GLU A 79 -12.41 -23.60 0.53
CA GLU A 79 -12.83 -24.96 0.16
C GLU A 79 -13.23 -25.08 -1.32
N GLU A 80 -13.65 -23.98 -1.95
CA GLU A 80 -14.11 -23.93 -3.32
C GLU A 80 -12.98 -23.60 -4.32
N ILE A 81 -11.89 -23.00 -3.83
CA ILE A 81 -10.77 -22.56 -4.65
C ILE A 81 -9.60 -23.54 -4.51
N PRO A 82 -9.31 -24.37 -5.52
CA PRO A 82 -8.30 -25.44 -5.42
C PRO A 82 -6.86 -24.93 -5.56
N CYS A 83 -6.62 -23.62 -5.63
CA CYS A 83 -5.31 -23.05 -5.85
C CYS A 83 -4.99 -21.87 -4.92
N GLY A 84 -3.70 -21.64 -4.67
CA GLY A 84 -3.24 -20.56 -3.82
C GLY A 84 -3.29 -19.18 -4.49
N GLU A 85 -3.17 -18.12 -3.69
CA GLU A 85 -3.24 -16.72 -4.10
C GLU A 85 -2.27 -16.39 -5.25
N ARG A 86 -1.02 -16.88 -5.17
CA ARG A 86 0.00 -16.65 -6.20
C ARG A 86 -0.38 -17.26 -7.55
N THR A 87 -1.08 -18.38 -7.54
CA THR A 87 -1.57 -19.05 -8.75
C THR A 87 -2.72 -18.27 -9.37
N LEU A 88 -3.65 -17.74 -8.56
CA LEU A 88 -4.72 -16.86 -9.02
C LEU A 88 -4.17 -15.60 -9.70
N TYR A 89 -3.18 -14.94 -9.09
CA TYR A 89 -2.51 -13.80 -9.74
C TYR A 89 -1.90 -14.16 -11.10
N LYS A 90 -1.30 -15.34 -11.23
CA LYS A 90 -0.77 -15.83 -12.51
C LYS A 90 -1.87 -16.07 -13.53
N TYR A 91 -3.00 -16.67 -13.13
CA TYR A 91 -4.12 -16.96 -14.03
C TYR A 91 -4.77 -15.67 -14.53
N ILE A 92 -4.96 -14.68 -13.68
CA ILE A 92 -5.47 -13.36 -14.06
C ILE A 92 -4.49 -12.65 -15.02
N SER A 93 -3.20 -12.66 -14.70
CA SER A 93 -2.17 -12.04 -15.54
C SER A 93 -2.01 -12.71 -16.90
N ALA A 94 -2.18 -14.03 -16.96
CA ALA A 94 -2.12 -14.81 -18.20
C ALA A 94 -3.45 -14.70 -19.01
N GLY A 95 -4.50 -14.13 -18.43
CA GLY A 95 -5.80 -13.96 -19.08
C GLY A 95 -6.65 -15.22 -19.15
N TYR A 96 -6.41 -16.18 -18.26
CA TYR A 96 -7.22 -17.40 -18.17
C TYR A 96 -8.58 -17.19 -17.52
N LEU A 97 -8.72 -16.14 -16.70
CA LEU A 97 -9.98 -15.72 -16.08
C LEU A 97 -10.57 -14.52 -16.85
N THR A 98 -11.88 -14.30 -16.70
CA THR A 98 -12.55 -13.13 -17.28
C THR A 98 -12.21 -11.83 -16.57
N ALA A 99 -11.84 -11.89 -15.28
CA ALA A 99 -11.25 -10.78 -14.57
C ALA A 99 -9.85 -10.47 -15.13
N ARG A 100 -9.54 -9.19 -15.26
CA ARG A 100 -8.28 -8.69 -15.78
C ARG A 100 -7.48 -7.98 -14.70
N ASN A 101 -6.20 -7.77 -14.96
CA ASN A 101 -5.34 -7.00 -14.07
C ASN A 101 -5.91 -5.60 -13.74
N LEU A 102 -6.64 -4.97 -14.65
CA LEU A 102 -7.29 -3.67 -14.45
C LEU A 102 -8.44 -3.70 -13.44
N ASP A 103 -9.05 -4.87 -13.23
CA ASP A 103 -10.14 -5.05 -12.26
C ASP A 103 -9.62 -5.18 -10.82
N MET A 104 -8.29 -5.31 -10.65
CA MET A 104 -7.66 -5.49 -9.34
C MET A 104 -7.22 -4.16 -8.72
N ARG A 105 -7.27 -4.07 -7.38
CA ARG A 105 -7.02 -2.82 -6.63
C ARG A 105 -5.64 -2.20 -6.84
N ARG A 106 -4.59 -2.97 -7.21
CA ARG A 106 -3.18 -2.52 -7.19
C ARG A 106 -2.35 -2.98 -8.37
N THR A 107 -2.92 -3.01 -9.56
CA THR A 107 -2.22 -3.59 -10.72
C THR A 107 -1.23 -2.68 -11.41
N VAL A 108 -1.40 -1.37 -11.36
CA VAL A 108 -0.51 -0.43 -12.06
C VAL A 108 -0.10 0.72 -11.15
N ARG A 109 1.16 0.79 -10.80
CA ARG A 109 1.74 1.95 -10.13
C ARG A 109 2.37 2.86 -11.17
N TYR A 110 1.69 3.94 -11.53
CA TYR A 110 2.30 4.99 -12.34
C TYR A 110 3.28 5.80 -11.49
N ARG A 111 4.51 5.95 -11.99
CA ARG A 111 5.49 6.86 -11.38
C ARG A 111 4.95 8.28 -11.49
N LYS A 112 4.57 8.89 -10.37
CA LYS A 112 4.13 10.28 -10.34
C LYS A 112 5.24 11.17 -10.90
N ARG A 113 4.93 11.99 -11.91
CA ARG A 113 5.85 13.04 -12.35
C ARG A 113 6.00 14.04 -11.20
N VAL A 114 7.21 14.13 -10.65
CA VAL A 114 7.54 15.13 -9.63
C VAL A 114 7.55 16.49 -10.33
N ARG A 115 6.45 17.22 -10.26
CA ARG A 115 6.47 18.66 -10.51
C ARG A 115 6.80 19.31 -9.17
N SER A 116 7.99 19.91 -9.07
CA SER A 116 8.34 20.77 -7.94
C SER A 116 7.49 22.05 -8.03
N VAL A 117 6.38 22.07 -7.32
CA VAL A 117 5.68 23.33 -7.03
C VAL A 117 6.40 23.92 -5.83
N PRO A 118 6.83 25.18 -5.86
CA PRO A 118 7.39 25.83 -4.68
C PRO A 118 6.33 25.84 -3.58
N THR A 119 6.55 25.06 -2.54
CA THR A 119 5.69 25.11 -1.34
C THR A 119 5.98 26.42 -0.61
N PRO A 120 4.98 27.22 -0.22
CA PRO A 120 5.21 28.41 0.60
C PRO A 120 5.96 28.00 1.87
N LYS A 121 7.06 28.68 2.16
CA LYS A 121 7.89 28.42 3.34
C LYS A 121 7.09 28.86 4.57
N ILE A 122 6.55 27.91 5.31
CA ILE A 122 5.91 28.15 6.61
C ILE A 122 6.99 28.61 7.60
N SER A 123 6.66 29.63 8.40
CA SER A 123 7.59 30.17 9.37
C SER A 123 7.98 29.09 10.39
N TYR A 124 9.26 28.72 10.43
CA TYR A 124 9.83 27.73 11.37
C TYR A 124 9.60 28.08 12.85
N ARG A 125 9.43 29.37 13.18
CA ARG A 125 9.26 29.85 14.55
C ARG A 125 7.98 29.40 15.25
N LYS A 126 6.90 29.14 14.49
CA LYS A 126 5.64 28.67 15.08
C LYS A 126 5.62 27.19 15.44
N LYS A 127 6.63 26.42 15.00
CA LYS A 127 6.73 24.98 15.21
C LYS A 127 7.74 24.57 16.27
N GLU A 128 8.30 25.52 17.02
CA GLU A 128 9.20 25.25 18.12
C GLU A 128 8.47 24.45 19.22
N GLY A 129 9.03 23.31 19.63
CA GLY A 129 8.40 22.38 20.56
C GLY A 129 7.29 21.48 19.96
N HIS A 130 7.14 21.46 18.62
CA HIS A 130 6.15 20.66 17.90
C HIS A 130 6.77 19.78 16.79
N HIS A 131 8.10 19.64 16.80
CA HIS A 131 8.80 18.78 15.83
C HIS A 131 8.59 17.30 16.14
N TYR A 132 8.92 16.44 15.19
CA TYR A 132 8.82 15.00 15.38
C TYR A 132 9.73 14.48 16.49
N SER A 133 10.89 15.10 16.70
CA SER A 133 11.74 14.83 17.87
C SER A 133 11.02 15.10 19.19
N ASP A 134 10.32 16.23 19.27
CA ASP A 134 9.55 16.61 20.48
C ASP A 134 8.37 15.66 20.71
N TYR A 135 7.77 15.16 19.60
CA TYR A 135 6.75 14.10 19.64
C TYR A 135 7.30 12.82 20.26
N LEU A 136 8.47 12.34 19.80
CA LEU A 136 9.08 11.12 20.34
C LEU A 136 9.38 11.26 21.84
N ASP A 137 9.93 12.40 22.26
CA ASP A 137 10.19 12.68 23.66
C ASP A 137 8.90 12.77 24.49
N PHE A 138 7.84 13.29 23.89
CA PHE A 138 6.54 13.40 24.56
C PHE A 138 5.89 12.02 24.74
N ILE A 139 5.88 11.18 23.73
CA ILE A 139 5.33 9.82 23.80
C ILE A 139 6.13 8.96 24.78
N ALA A 140 7.46 9.08 24.79
CA ALA A 140 8.30 8.35 25.74
C ALA A 140 8.01 8.70 27.22
N LYS A 141 7.56 9.94 27.48
CA LYS A 141 7.15 10.38 28.83
C LYS A 141 5.71 10.04 29.19
N ASN A 142 4.88 9.75 28.20
CA ASN A 142 3.45 9.50 28.37
C ASN A 142 3.08 8.17 27.70
N GLU A 143 3.62 7.07 28.19
CA GLU A 143 3.36 5.73 27.65
C GLU A 143 1.84 5.43 27.60
N GLY A 144 1.38 4.91 26.46
CA GLY A 144 -0.01 4.54 26.25
C GLY A 144 -0.95 5.71 25.93
N ILE A 145 -0.42 6.93 25.74
CA ILE A 145 -1.26 8.03 25.29
C ILE A 145 -1.71 7.80 23.85
N ARG A 146 -2.98 8.07 23.59
CA ARG A 146 -3.57 7.92 22.25
C ARG A 146 -3.02 8.97 21.30
N VAL A 147 -2.70 8.56 20.08
CA VAL A 147 -2.24 9.44 19.00
C VAL A 147 -3.21 9.37 17.84
N VAL A 148 -3.64 10.53 17.34
CA VAL A 148 -4.50 10.63 16.17
C VAL A 148 -3.67 11.19 15.01
N GLN A 149 -3.65 10.49 13.89
CA GLN A 149 -3.02 10.97 12.67
C GLN A 149 -3.99 11.83 11.88
N MET A 150 -3.55 13.02 11.48
CA MET A 150 -4.36 13.99 10.76
C MET A 150 -3.76 14.32 9.39
N ASP A 151 -4.63 14.45 8.37
CA ASP A 151 -4.23 14.84 7.03
C ASP A 151 -5.43 15.31 6.20
N THR A 152 -5.17 15.82 4.99
CA THR A 152 -6.21 16.16 4.03
C THR A 152 -6.06 15.35 2.73
N VAL A 153 -7.18 14.84 2.20
CA VAL A 153 -7.23 14.19 0.89
C VAL A 153 -7.85 15.16 -0.11
N GLU A 154 -7.03 15.62 -1.04
CA GLU A 154 -7.47 16.47 -2.15
C GLU A 154 -7.85 15.58 -3.35
N GLY A 155 -9.04 15.80 -3.91
CA GLY A 155 -9.47 15.19 -5.16
C GLY A 155 -8.96 15.97 -6.37
N ASN A 156 -9.77 16.89 -6.87
CA ASN A 156 -9.38 17.82 -7.92
C ASN A 156 -8.70 19.05 -7.32
N LYS A 157 -7.67 19.58 -8.02
CA LYS A 157 -6.99 20.79 -7.56
C LYS A 157 -7.96 21.96 -7.43
N GLY A 158 -8.06 22.54 -6.22
CA GLY A 158 -8.95 23.64 -5.91
C GLY A 158 -10.40 23.22 -5.66
N GLY A 159 -10.69 21.92 -5.60
CA GLY A 159 -11.99 21.38 -5.21
C GLY A 159 -12.11 21.17 -3.69
N LYS A 160 -13.21 20.53 -3.31
CA LYS A 160 -13.44 20.10 -1.94
C LYS A 160 -12.41 19.06 -1.51
N LEU A 161 -12.12 19.01 -0.21
CA LEU A 161 -11.17 18.09 0.38
C LEU A 161 -11.83 17.28 1.50
N LEU A 162 -11.29 16.10 1.75
CA LEU A 162 -11.61 15.36 2.96
C LEU A 162 -10.53 15.64 4.02
N HIS A 163 -10.92 16.20 5.14
CA HIS A 163 -10.09 16.28 6.33
C HIS A 163 -10.27 14.99 7.11
N THR A 164 -9.19 14.25 7.33
CA THR A 164 -9.21 12.89 7.88
C THR A 164 -8.48 12.84 9.20
N LEU A 165 -9.08 12.13 10.16
CA LEU A 165 -8.55 11.86 11.49
C LEU A 165 -8.54 10.33 11.68
N LEU A 166 -7.39 9.73 11.87
CA LEU A 166 -7.19 8.29 12.01
C LEU A 166 -6.66 7.95 13.40
N TRP A 167 -7.27 7.01 14.06
CA TRP A 167 -6.73 6.32 15.24
C TRP A 167 -6.02 5.04 14.80
N PRO A 168 -4.68 5.00 14.77
CA PRO A 168 -3.93 3.83 14.30
C PRO A 168 -4.22 2.56 15.09
N GLU A 169 -4.43 2.68 16.40
CA GLU A 169 -4.63 1.56 17.32
C GLU A 169 -5.83 0.66 16.97
N ASN A 170 -6.90 1.22 16.43
CA ASN A 170 -8.12 0.49 16.06
C ASN A 170 -8.53 0.69 14.60
N ASN A 171 -7.72 1.41 13.83
CA ASN A 171 -7.95 1.75 12.44
C ASN A 171 -9.29 2.47 12.18
N LEU A 172 -9.82 3.16 13.19
CA LEU A 172 -10.99 4.02 13.05
C LEU A 172 -10.58 5.33 12.36
N MET A 173 -11.30 5.71 11.32
CA MET A 173 -11.06 6.95 10.61
C MET A 173 -12.35 7.76 10.49
N LEU A 174 -12.27 9.04 10.89
CA LEU A 174 -13.27 10.04 10.58
C LEU A 174 -12.83 10.85 9.35
N ALA A 175 -13.79 11.24 8.52
CA ALA A 175 -13.53 12.05 7.34
C ALA A 175 -14.60 13.16 7.25
N PHE A 176 -14.15 14.41 7.16
CA PHE A 176 -15.00 15.59 7.09
C PHE A 176 -14.79 16.27 5.74
N LEU A 177 -15.88 16.59 5.05
CA LEU A 177 -15.81 17.33 3.81
C LEU A 177 -15.61 18.82 4.11
N ILE A 178 -14.51 19.39 3.62
CA ILE A 178 -14.17 20.80 3.74
C ILE A 178 -14.09 21.45 2.35
N GLU A 179 -14.46 22.73 2.27
CA GLU A 179 -14.61 23.43 0.98
C GLU A 179 -13.26 23.84 0.37
N THR A 180 -12.31 24.26 1.19
CA THR A 180 -11.01 24.76 0.72
C THR A 180 -9.88 24.31 1.64
N LYS A 181 -8.67 24.22 1.10
CA LYS A 181 -7.42 23.87 1.81
C LYS A 181 -6.91 25.06 2.64
N GLU A 182 -7.75 25.58 3.50
CA GLU A 182 -7.44 26.69 4.38
C GLU A 182 -7.49 26.24 5.84
N MET A 183 -6.57 26.74 6.64
CA MET A 183 -6.47 26.43 8.07
C MET A 183 -7.76 26.68 8.84
N LYS A 184 -8.52 27.74 8.51
CA LYS A 184 -9.80 28.04 9.15
C LYS A 184 -10.80 26.88 9.06
N ASN A 185 -10.80 26.11 7.94
CA ASN A 185 -11.73 25.01 7.72
C ASN A 185 -11.35 23.77 8.50
N THR A 186 -10.04 23.50 8.64
CA THR A 186 -9.55 22.39 9.46
C THR A 186 -9.74 22.68 10.95
N VAL A 187 -9.47 23.91 11.40
CA VAL A 187 -9.74 24.35 12.79
C VAL A 187 -11.23 24.29 13.10
N ALA A 188 -12.09 24.74 12.18
CA ALA A 188 -13.56 24.68 12.35
C ALA A 188 -14.08 23.25 12.55
N THR A 189 -13.42 22.25 11.94
CA THR A 189 -13.73 20.83 12.19
C THR A 189 -13.45 20.45 13.66
N PHE A 190 -12.34 20.91 14.21
CA PHE A 190 -11.99 20.68 15.61
C PHE A 190 -12.93 21.41 16.56
N ASP A 191 -13.30 22.65 16.24
CA ASP A 191 -14.24 23.42 17.03
C ASP A 191 -15.62 22.74 17.07
N TRP A 192 -16.10 22.27 15.92
CA TRP A 192 -17.34 21.51 15.83
C TRP A 192 -17.27 20.18 16.60
N LEU A 193 -16.14 19.46 16.52
CA LEU A 193 -15.95 18.22 17.28
C LEU A 193 -15.96 18.49 18.79
N GLU A 194 -15.26 19.54 19.25
CA GLU A 194 -15.23 19.92 20.67
C GLU A 194 -16.61 20.36 21.17
N GLU A 195 -17.35 21.12 20.36
CA GLU A 195 -18.72 21.52 20.68
C GLU A 195 -19.66 20.31 20.79
N THR A 196 -19.52 19.36 19.88
CA THR A 196 -20.37 18.15 19.83
C THR A 196 -20.09 17.17 20.96
N LEU A 197 -18.80 16.93 21.27
CA LEU A 197 -18.37 15.94 22.27
C LEU A 197 -18.24 16.51 23.67
N GLY A 198 -18.06 17.82 23.78
CA GLY A 198 -17.64 18.51 25.00
C GLY A 198 -16.13 18.44 25.21
N SER A 199 -15.58 19.47 25.87
CA SER A 199 -14.11 19.65 25.99
C SER A 199 -13.41 18.51 26.73
N GLU A 200 -14.04 17.83 27.67
CA GLU A 200 -13.44 16.71 28.41
C GLU A 200 -13.29 15.48 27.52
N MET A 201 -14.37 15.06 26.85
CA MET A 201 -14.35 13.93 25.93
C MET A 201 -13.43 14.19 24.74
N PHE A 202 -13.40 15.43 24.24
CA PHE A 202 -12.48 15.80 23.17
C PHE A 202 -11.01 15.56 23.58
N ARG A 203 -10.59 16.00 24.77
CA ARG A 203 -9.24 15.78 25.30
C ARG A 203 -8.90 14.30 25.45
N GLU A 204 -9.86 13.48 25.81
CA GLU A 204 -9.69 12.03 25.95
C GLU A 204 -9.50 11.35 24.59
N LEU A 205 -10.26 11.76 23.58
CA LEU A 205 -10.23 11.16 22.25
C LEU A 205 -9.09 11.68 21.37
N PHE A 206 -8.69 12.95 21.54
CA PHE A 206 -7.70 13.65 20.74
C PHE A 206 -6.55 14.26 21.58
N PRO A 207 -5.91 13.49 22.48
CA PRO A 207 -4.89 14.05 23.35
C PRO A 207 -3.63 14.50 22.60
N VAL A 208 -3.28 13.78 21.51
CA VAL A 208 -2.14 14.07 20.65
C VAL A 208 -2.52 13.95 19.19
N ILE A 209 -2.15 14.94 18.39
CA ILE A 209 -2.34 14.96 16.94
C ILE A 209 -0.98 14.94 16.27
N LEU A 210 -0.82 14.04 15.30
CA LEU A 210 0.35 13.96 14.43
C LEU A 210 -0.07 14.31 13.00
N THR A 211 0.49 15.39 12.45
CA THR A 211 0.14 15.90 11.12
C THR A 211 1.37 16.09 10.23
N ASP A 212 1.16 16.41 8.95
CA ASP A 212 2.23 16.83 8.07
C ASP A 212 2.51 18.33 8.17
N ASN A 213 3.43 18.83 7.32
CA ASN A 213 3.77 20.25 7.25
C ASN A 213 2.85 21.02 6.27
N GLY A 214 1.59 20.64 6.12
CA GLY A 214 0.62 21.35 5.27
C GLY A 214 0.36 22.79 5.72
N CYS A 215 -0.02 23.65 4.77
CA CYS A 215 -0.38 25.05 5.10
C CYS A 215 -1.66 25.14 5.91
N GLU A 216 -2.53 24.14 5.80
CA GLU A 216 -3.77 23.97 6.56
C GLU A 216 -3.55 23.62 8.03
N PHE A 217 -2.31 23.26 8.41
CA PHE A 217 -1.89 22.92 9.77
C PHE A 217 -0.74 23.81 10.26
N ALA A 218 -0.63 25.03 9.73
CA ALA A 218 0.55 25.87 9.94
C ALA A 218 0.66 26.49 11.33
N ASP A 219 -0.42 26.59 12.09
CA ASP A 219 -0.49 27.25 13.39
C ASP A 219 -1.01 26.31 14.48
N PRO A 220 -0.11 25.66 15.24
CA PRO A 220 -0.51 24.72 16.28
C PRO A 220 -1.34 25.35 17.40
N GLU A 221 -1.16 26.63 17.69
CA GLU A 221 -1.89 27.30 18.77
C GLU A 221 -3.40 27.31 18.52
N LEU A 222 -3.82 27.41 17.25
CA LEU A 222 -5.24 27.41 16.90
C LEU A 222 -5.89 26.02 17.06
N PHE A 223 -5.14 24.95 16.83
CA PHE A 223 -5.61 23.59 17.06
C PHE A 223 -5.58 23.22 18.55
N GLU A 224 -4.59 23.69 19.29
CA GLU A 224 -4.42 23.36 20.69
C GLU A 224 -5.35 24.13 21.63
N LYS A 225 -5.88 25.30 21.21
CA LYS A 225 -6.71 26.14 22.05
C LYS A 225 -8.17 25.64 22.07
N GLY A 226 -8.65 25.21 23.22
CA GLY A 226 -10.03 24.79 23.44
C GLY A 226 -10.98 25.97 23.73
N HIS A 227 -12.28 25.71 23.63
CA HIS A 227 -13.34 26.68 23.93
C HIS A 227 -13.30 27.15 25.37
N ASP A 228 -12.86 26.32 26.29
CA ASP A 228 -12.73 26.65 27.73
C ASP A 228 -11.43 27.42 28.07
N GLY A 229 -10.65 27.81 27.05
CA GLY A 229 -9.38 28.52 27.20
C GLY A 229 -8.21 27.63 27.64
N LYS A 230 -8.41 26.33 27.87
CA LYS A 230 -7.36 25.36 28.15
C LYS A 230 -6.91 24.70 26.85
N LYS A 231 -5.77 24.02 26.89
CA LYS A 231 -5.34 23.20 25.76
C LYS A 231 -6.28 22.00 25.57
N ARG A 232 -6.83 21.83 24.36
CA ARG A 232 -7.71 20.70 24.00
C ARG A 232 -6.95 19.52 23.44
N THR A 233 -5.80 19.73 22.82
CA THR A 233 -4.92 18.71 22.22
C THR A 233 -3.49 19.18 22.22
N ARG A 234 -2.55 18.33 21.79
CA ARG A 234 -1.17 18.70 21.49
C ARG A 234 -0.81 18.26 20.08
N GLU A 235 -0.46 19.21 19.23
CA GLU A 235 -0.15 18.98 17.83
C GLU A 235 1.37 18.80 17.62
N PHE A 236 1.75 17.83 16.79
CA PHE A 236 3.13 17.59 16.34
C PHE A 236 3.18 17.39 14.83
N TYR A 237 4.33 17.69 14.25
CA TYR A 237 4.58 17.64 12.83
C TYR A 237 5.55 16.54 12.45
N CYS A 238 5.18 15.75 11.43
CA CYS A 238 6.11 14.82 10.80
C CYS A 238 7.26 15.56 10.10
N GLU A 239 8.36 14.90 9.95
CA GLU A 239 9.48 15.41 9.15
C GLU A 239 9.13 15.43 7.66
N SER A 240 9.66 16.42 6.97
CA SER A 240 9.42 16.55 5.53
C SER A 240 10.00 15.36 4.76
N ARG A 241 9.22 14.71 3.92
CA ARG A 241 9.56 13.53 3.10
C ARG A 241 9.70 12.21 3.86
N HIS A 242 9.25 12.16 5.09
CA HIS A 242 9.20 10.95 5.92
C HIS A 242 7.77 10.41 6.00
N SER A 243 7.28 9.86 4.88
CA SER A 243 5.90 9.33 4.78
C SER A 243 5.65 8.11 5.68
N GLU A 244 6.72 7.41 6.05
CA GLU A 244 6.66 6.28 6.98
C GLU A 244 6.15 6.66 8.38
N GLN A 245 6.29 7.93 8.79
CA GLN A 245 5.80 8.43 10.07
C GLN A 245 4.27 8.49 10.19
N LYS A 246 3.56 8.47 9.03
CA LYS A 246 2.09 8.37 8.92
C LYS A 246 1.66 7.27 7.96
N GLY A 247 2.38 6.16 7.89
CA GLY A 247 2.16 5.11 6.89
C GLY A 247 0.76 4.49 6.93
N GLU A 248 0.14 4.41 8.10
CA GLU A 248 -1.22 3.87 8.27
C GLU A 248 -2.28 4.80 7.67
N LEU A 249 -2.17 6.09 7.90
CA LEU A 249 -3.07 7.09 7.32
C LEU A 249 -2.93 7.15 5.80
N GLU A 250 -1.71 7.13 5.26
CA GLU A 250 -1.47 7.09 3.82
C GLU A 250 -2.09 5.85 3.17
N LYS A 251 -2.00 4.70 3.83
CA LYS A 251 -2.62 3.46 3.38
C LYS A 251 -4.16 3.59 3.33
N ASN A 252 -4.77 4.18 4.34
CA ASN A 252 -6.20 4.43 4.37
C ASN A 252 -6.63 5.43 3.28
N HIS A 253 -5.82 6.44 2.99
CA HIS A 253 -6.07 7.36 1.88
C HIS A 253 -6.05 6.66 0.50
N GLU A 254 -5.26 5.59 0.30
CA GLU A 254 -5.35 4.78 -0.92
C GLU A 254 -6.74 4.13 -1.05
N TYR A 255 -7.34 3.68 0.05
CA TYR A 255 -8.70 3.12 0.03
C TYR A 255 -9.77 4.17 -0.24
N ILE A 256 -9.65 5.35 0.34
CA ILE A 256 -10.56 6.47 0.03
C ILE A 256 -10.48 6.79 -1.46
N ARG A 257 -9.29 6.97 -2.02
CA ARG A 257 -9.10 7.27 -3.45
C ARG A 257 -9.60 6.17 -4.37
N TYR A 258 -9.60 4.95 -3.91
CA TYR A 258 -10.18 3.83 -4.66
C TYR A 258 -11.71 3.84 -4.60
N ALA A 259 -12.31 4.07 -3.42
CA ALA A 259 -13.75 4.04 -3.21
C ALA A 259 -14.45 5.28 -3.77
N VAL A 260 -13.81 6.43 -3.66
CA VAL A 260 -14.31 7.72 -4.15
C VAL A 260 -13.55 8.04 -5.43
N SER A 261 -14.21 7.93 -6.57
CA SER A 261 -13.65 8.36 -7.86
C SER A 261 -13.25 9.84 -7.75
N TYR A 262 -12.07 10.21 -8.29
CA TYR A 262 -11.60 11.60 -8.32
C TYR A 262 -12.57 12.61 -8.94
N THR A 263 -13.64 12.13 -9.57
CA THR A 263 -14.70 12.96 -10.16
C THR A 263 -15.81 13.32 -9.18
N HIS A 264 -15.81 12.77 -7.96
CA HIS A 264 -16.88 12.96 -6.98
C HIS A 264 -16.44 13.73 -5.71
N LEU A 265 -15.17 14.14 -5.62
CA LEU A 265 -14.65 15.01 -4.58
C LEU A 265 -14.60 16.46 -5.03
#